data_3c9a75769844540fb030f6094c943f69
#
_entry.id   3c9a75769844540fb030f6094c943f69
#
_cell.length_a   1.000
_cell.length_b   1.000
_cell.length_c   1.000
_cell.angle_alpha   90.00
_cell.angle_beta   90.00
_cell.angle_gamma   90.00
#
_symmetry.space_group_name_H-M   'P 1'
#
loop_
_entity.id
_entity.type
_entity.pdbx_description
1 polymer ?
#
loop_
_entity_poly.entity_id
_entity_poly.type
_entity_poly.pdbx_seq_one_letter_code
_entity_poly.pdbx_strand_id
1 'polypeptide(L)' 'MTEMTLKEYCELHKIAKTTLLFHLEKLDFPPCGSVQVSRRRPSYVWSVDNLNMAKDRIKHRMVTV' A
#
# COMPACT_ATOMS: atom_id res chain seq x y z
N MET A 1 7.13 -14.63 4.18
CA MET A 1 6.45 -13.31 4.23
C MET A 1 5.95 -12.94 2.86
N THR A 2 4.77 -12.41 2.79
CA THR A 2 4.14 -12.04 1.53
C THR A 2 4.33 -10.56 1.27
N GLU A 3 4.71 -10.24 0.04
CA GLU A 3 4.86 -8.85 -0.39
C GLU A 3 3.94 -8.62 -1.59
N MET A 4 3.42 -7.42 -1.69
CA MET A 4 2.55 -7.05 -2.80
C MET A 4 2.91 -5.65 -3.28
N THR A 5 2.66 -5.40 -4.56
CA THR A 5 2.77 -4.04 -5.07
C THR A 5 1.58 -3.23 -4.57
N LEU A 6 1.78 -1.93 -4.50
CA LEU A 6 0.72 -1.02 -4.09
C LEU A 6 -0.50 -1.15 -5.01
N LYS A 7 -0.25 -1.27 -6.30
CA LYS A 7 -1.31 -1.41 -7.29
C LYS A 7 -2.15 -2.66 -7.04
N GLU A 8 -1.49 -3.80 -6.84
CA GLU A 8 -2.20 -5.06 -6.62
C GLU A 8 -3.04 -5.01 -5.35
N TYR A 9 -2.46 -4.50 -4.28
CA TYR A 9 -3.17 -4.41 -3.00
C TYR A 9 -4.38 -3.48 -3.11
N CYS A 10 -4.20 -2.33 -3.75
CA CYS A 10 -5.28 -1.37 -3.91
C CYS A 10 -6.43 -1.93 -4.75
N GLU A 11 -6.10 -2.68 -5.80
CA GLU A 11 -7.13 -3.31 -6.63
C GLU A 11 -7.88 -4.39 -5.86
N LEU A 12 -7.15 -5.18 -5.08
CA LEU A 12 -7.74 -6.25 -4.29
C LEU A 12 -8.72 -5.73 -3.24
N HIS A 13 -8.38 -4.64 -2.60
CA HIS A 13 -9.19 -4.08 -1.52
C HIS A 13 -9.99 -2.85 -1.94
N LYS A 14 -9.93 -2.47 -3.20
CA LYS A 14 -10.65 -1.32 -3.76
C LYS A 14 -10.34 -0.02 -3.02
N ILE A 15 -9.07 0.24 -2.85
CA ILE A 15 -8.56 1.45 -2.18
C ILE A 15 -7.83 2.31 -3.20
N ALA A 16 -7.94 3.62 -3.08
CA ALA A 16 -7.18 4.54 -3.94
C ALA A 16 -5.69 4.44 -3.60
N LYS A 17 -4.85 4.36 -4.63
CA LYS A 17 -3.40 4.27 -4.42
C LYS A 17 -2.86 5.46 -3.64
N THR A 18 -3.31 6.64 -3.98
CA THR A 18 -2.85 7.86 -3.30
C THR A 18 -3.20 7.85 -1.82
N THR A 19 -4.38 7.36 -1.48
CA THR A 19 -4.81 7.27 -0.09
C THR A 19 -3.95 6.28 0.68
N LEU A 20 -3.74 5.10 0.12
CA LEU A 20 -2.94 4.08 0.79
C LEU A 20 -1.48 4.53 0.94
N LEU A 21 -0.93 5.12 -0.12
CA LEU A 21 0.44 5.63 -0.09
C LEU A 21 0.60 6.72 0.97
N PHE A 22 -0.38 7.61 1.06
CA PHE A 22 -0.38 8.66 2.07
C PHE A 22 -0.27 8.10 3.49
N HIS A 23 -1.06 7.06 3.79
CA HIS A 23 -1.02 6.44 5.10
C HIS A 23 0.28 5.66 5.33
N LEU A 24 0.82 5.04 4.30
CA LEU A 24 2.12 4.37 4.41
C LEU A 24 3.23 5.37 4.76
N GLU A 25 3.20 6.54 4.14
CA GLU A 25 4.16 7.60 4.46
C GLU A 25 3.98 8.13 5.87
N LYS A 26 2.73 8.30 6.29
CA LYS A 26 2.42 8.76 7.64
C LYS A 26 2.90 7.81 8.71
N LEU A 27 2.82 6.51 8.44
CA LEU A 27 3.26 5.47 9.35
C LEU A 27 4.77 5.20 9.25
N ASP A 28 5.45 5.89 8.32
CA ASP A 28 6.88 5.73 8.09
C ASP A 28 7.23 4.30 7.69
N PHE A 29 6.45 3.74 6.76
CA PHE A 29 6.69 2.42 6.20
C PHE A 29 7.29 2.55 4.81
N PRO A 30 8.62 2.50 4.68
CA PRO A 30 9.23 2.54 3.35
C PRO A 30 8.97 1.24 2.61
N PRO A 31 9.05 1.26 1.26
CA PRO A 31 8.90 0.03 0.51
C PRO A 31 10.01 -0.97 0.83
N CYS A 32 9.64 -2.25 0.87
CA CYS A 32 10.59 -3.31 1.16
C CYS A 32 11.51 -3.61 -0.03
N GLY A 33 11.03 -3.32 -1.24
CA GLY A 33 11.79 -3.60 -2.44
C GLY A 33 11.05 -3.08 -3.66
N SER A 34 11.45 -3.54 -4.83
CA SER A 34 10.81 -3.17 -6.06
C SER A 34 10.80 -4.34 -7.03
N VAL A 35 9.80 -4.36 -7.92
CA VAL A 35 9.70 -5.35 -8.98
C VAL A 35 9.58 -4.63 -10.31
N GLN A 36 10.23 -5.17 -11.34
CA GLN A 36 10.19 -4.61 -12.68
C GLN A 36 8.96 -5.15 -13.40
N VAL A 37 7.88 -4.39 -13.37
CA VAL A 37 6.63 -4.80 -14.01
C VAL A 37 6.52 -4.26 -15.43
N SER A 38 7.12 -3.10 -15.69
CA SER A 38 7.11 -2.50 -17.01
C SER A 38 8.49 -1.94 -17.33
N ARG A 39 8.72 -1.63 -18.59
CA ARG A 39 10.01 -1.10 -19.03
C ARG A 39 10.28 0.32 -18.52
N ARG A 40 9.25 1.01 -18.08
CA ARG A 40 9.38 2.43 -17.72
C ARG A 40 9.75 2.66 -16.28
N ARG A 41 9.10 1.98 -15.34
CA ARG A 41 9.32 2.21 -13.92
C ARG A 41 9.19 0.92 -13.13
N PRO A 42 10.04 0.72 -12.14
CA PRO A 42 9.83 -0.38 -11.20
C PRO A 42 8.63 -0.06 -10.32
N SER A 43 7.92 -1.09 -9.92
CA SER A 43 6.83 -0.96 -8.96
C SER A 43 7.37 -1.33 -7.59
N TYR A 44 7.13 -0.48 -6.61
CA TYR A 44 7.56 -0.75 -5.26
C TYR A 44 6.63 -1.73 -4.58
N VAL A 45 7.19 -2.55 -3.71
CA VAL A 45 6.41 -3.54 -2.95
C VAL A 45 6.56 -3.28 -1.47
N TRP A 46 5.51 -3.57 -0.74
CA TRP A 46 5.50 -3.49 0.71
C TRP A 46 5.10 -4.85 1.27
N SER A 47 5.47 -5.14 2.51
CA SER A 47 4.98 -6.33 3.16
C SER A 47 3.48 -6.19 3.38
N VAL A 48 2.77 -7.31 3.28
CA VAL A 48 1.32 -7.32 3.47
C VAL A 48 0.94 -6.82 4.86
N ASP A 49 1.77 -7.10 5.85
CA ASP A 49 1.52 -6.61 7.21
C ASP A 49 1.49 -5.09 7.26
N ASN A 50 2.44 -4.42 6.60
CA ASN A 50 2.47 -2.96 6.55
C ASN A 50 1.29 -2.40 5.78
N LEU A 51 0.93 -3.05 4.67
CA LEU A 51 -0.22 -2.63 3.88
C LEU A 51 -1.51 -2.78 4.68
N ASN A 52 -1.62 -3.85 5.46
CA ASN A 52 -2.78 -4.07 6.30
C ASN A 52 -2.90 -3.01 7.39
N MET A 53 -1.79 -2.60 7.97
CA MET A 53 -1.79 -1.53 8.98
C MET A 53 -2.24 -0.20 8.37
N ALA A 54 -1.77 0.12 7.18
CA ALA A 54 -2.21 1.33 6.49
C ALA A 54 -3.69 1.27 6.12
N LYS A 55 -4.15 0.12 5.64
CA LYS A 55 -5.56 -0.08 5.32
C LYS A 55 -6.45 0.08 6.55
N ASP A 56 -5.99 -0.45 7.67
CA ASP A 56 -6.72 -0.36 8.93
C ASP A 56 -6.93 1.10 9.34
N ARG A 57 -5.94 1.93 9.12
CA ARG A 57 -6.05 3.35 9.38
C ARG A 57 -7.09 4.03 8.51
N ILE A 58 -7.12 3.67 7.23
CA ILE A 58 -8.11 4.20 6.30
C ILE A 58 -9.52 3.82 6.76
N LYS A 59 -9.71 2.56 7.08
CA LYS A 59 -10.99 2.05 7.53
C LYS A 59 -11.44 2.73 8.82
N HIS A 60 -10.52 2.94 9.73
CA HIS A 60 -10.81 3.59 11.00
C HIS A 60 -11.28 5.03 10.78
N ARG A 61 -10.63 5.73 9.85
CA ARG A 61 -10.99 7.10 9.54
C ARG A 61 -12.36 7.21 8.88
N MET A 62 -12.73 6.23 8.07
CA MET A 62 -14.04 6.24 7.41
C MET A 62 -15.18 5.97 8.38
N VAL A 63 -14.92 5.28 9.43
CA VAL A 63 -15.94 4.93 10.43
C VAL A 63 -16.31 6.11 11.33
N THR A 64 -15.46 7.10 11.41
CA THR A 64 -15.67 8.24 12.29
C THR A 64 -16.50 9.36 11.67
N VAL A 65 -17.02 9.16 10.51
CA VAL A 65 -17.85 10.18 9.86
C VAL A 65 -19.30 10.20 10.41
#